data_9f0d042cbccce54d2336facce7d27994
#
_entry.id   9f0d042cbccce54d2336facce7d27994
#
_cell.length_a   1.000
_cell.length_b   1.000
_cell.length_c   1.000
_cell.angle_alpha   90.00
_cell.angle_beta   90.00
_cell.angle_gamma   90.00
#
_symmetry.space_group_name_H-M   'P 1'
#
loop_
_entity.id
_entity.type
_entity.pdbx_description
1 polymer ?
#
loop_
_entity_poly.entity_id
_entity_poly.type
_entity_poly.pdbx_seq_one_letter_code
_entity_poly.pdbx_strand_id
1 'polypeptide(L)'
;MRNLIVRRLQGARNDRGAIGVVVAILMGAGVLFGMGALVVDVGQLYQNQAELQNGADAAALAIAKSCAEGSCTPSIATSYADANASGLTGGTAYVTFVCGVNGAGTVGTGACGTGNKHCAANPPTGTNYVEVETSTELANGSHLLPPVFARTLAGNGNYQGSTVYACSQAEWGAPVVGNTVGITLGYCDWTEATSNGTTYASAPPYPPNPASLPVVIDFHDPTGQETDSNCPSGPAGQTASGNFGWTADPNSNCTLTGSDFTYTGGVYTYGGNTGNNTPSDCQTVLGNAQTNQTVIYVPVYAAYNGQGSKATYTLQGLAAFALTGYNFGKQFQVADRITGQLPCGGNGKDVTCISGYFLQGLIPASGASLGGTNLGVQVIKLTG
;
A
#
# COMPACT_ATOMS: atom_id res chain seq x y z
N MET A 1 41.39 -52.73 50.31
CA MET A 1 40.57 -51.64 49.76
C MET A 1 41.16 -50.95 48.51
N ARG A 2 42.44 -51.03 48.24
CA ARG A 2 43.10 -50.31 47.11
C ARG A 2 42.87 -50.99 45.73
N ASN A 3 42.55 -52.25 45.68
CA ASN A 3 42.38 -52.98 44.40
C ASN A 3 40.95 -52.93 43.80
N LEU A 4 39.95 -52.52 44.60
CA LEU A 4 38.57 -52.40 44.12
C LEU A 4 38.28 -51.05 43.41
N ILE A 5 39.05 -50.03 43.76
CA ILE A 5 38.90 -48.69 43.13
C ILE A 5 39.52 -48.65 41.75
N VAL A 6 40.62 -49.36 41.55
CA VAL A 6 41.30 -49.39 40.22
C VAL A 6 40.49 -50.18 39.17
N ARG A 7 39.68 -51.16 39.56
CA ARG A 7 38.81 -51.90 38.62
C ARG A 7 37.59 -51.10 38.17
N ARG A 8 37.08 -50.15 38.98
CA ARG A 8 35.97 -49.27 38.58
C ARG A 8 36.38 -48.13 37.60
N LEU A 9 37.65 -47.74 37.64
CA LEU A 9 38.17 -46.73 36.72
C LEU A 9 38.61 -47.29 35.35
N GLN A 10 38.83 -48.61 35.24
CA GLN A 10 39.08 -49.25 33.99
C GLN A 10 37.83 -49.59 33.18
N GLY A 11 36.65 -49.73 33.85
CA GLY A 11 35.35 -49.89 33.15
C GLY A 11 34.86 -48.62 32.43
N ALA A 12 35.28 -47.43 32.85
CA ALA A 12 34.88 -46.16 32.21
C ALA A 12 35.68 -45.83 30.94
N ARG A 13 36.67 -46.63 30.60
CA ARG A 13 37.51 -46.40 29.40
C ARG A 13 37.02 -47.09 28.12
N ASN A 14 36.07 -48.04 28.26
CA ASN A 14 35.59 -48.83 27.12
C ASN A 14 34.40 -48.21 26.35
N ASP A 15 33.77 -47.18 26.87
CA ASP A 15 32.62 -46.55 26.19
C ASP A 15 32.99 -45.70 24.95
N ARG A 16 34.26 -45.31 24.85
CA ARG A 16 34.76 -44.55 23.68
C ARG A 16 34.74 -45.35 22.39
N GLY A 17 34.82 -46.66 22.44
CA GLY A 17 34.70 -47.53 21.28
C GLY A 17 33.27 -47.81 20.85
N ALA A 18 32.32 -47.83 21.79
CA ALA A 18 30.93 -48.16 21.55
C ALA A 18 30.25 -47.09 20.67
N ILE A 19 30.53 -45.80 20.90
CA ILE A 19 30.00 -44.71 20.10
C ILE A 19 30.50 -44.80 18.65
N GLY A 20 31.76 -45.08 18.44
CA GLY A 20 32.35 -45.28 17.11
C GLY A 20 31.70 -46.44 16.34
N VAL A 21 31.41 -47.54 17.02
CA VAL A 21 30.74 -48.72 16.43
C VAL A 21 29.27 -48.37 16.08
N VAL A 22 28.54 -47.69 16.97
CA VAL A 22 27.15 -47.25 16.69
C VAL A 22 27.09 -46.30 15.51
N VAL A 23 28.00 -45.33 15.45
CA VAL A 23 28.09 -44.40 14.28
C VAL A 23 28.45 -45.16 13.01
N ALA A 24 29.38 -46.09 13.07
CA ALA A 24 29.74 -46.91 11.91
C ALA A 24 28.59 -47.81 11.42
N ILE A 25 27.81 -48.38 12.34
CA ILE A 25 26.59 -49.14 12.01
C ILE A 25 25.53 -48.27 11.38
N LEU A 26 25.26 -47.08 11.96
CA LEU A 26 24.28 -46.11 11.42
C LEU A 26 24.70 -45.60 10.05
N MET A 27 25.99 -45.37 9.83
CA MET A 27 26.51 -44.99 8.50
C MET A 27 26.41 -46.17 7.52
N GLY A 28 26.84 -47.36 7.92
CA GLY A 28 26.76 -48.56 7.10
C GLY A 28 25.35 -49.01 6.76
N ALA A 29 24.38 -48.75 7.65
CA ALA A 29 22.95 -48.95 7.41
C ALA A 29 22.31 -47.85 6.55
N GLY A 30 23.04 -46.80 6.17
CA GLY A 30 22.52 -45.71 5.36
C GLY A 30 21.59 -44.74 6.09
N VAL A 31 21.37 -44.92 7.40
CA VAL A 31 20.40 -44.12 8.17
C VAL A 31 20.78 -42.63 8.21
N LEU A 32 22.07 -42.34 8.45
CA LEU A 32 22.54 -40.95 8.47
C LEU A 32 22.44 -40.27 7.10
N PHE A 33 22.78 -41.01 6.04
CA PHE A 33 22.65 -40.53 4.66
C PHE A 33 21.17 -40.33 4.28
N GLY A 34 20.28 -41.24 4.72
CA GLY A 34 18.86 -41.15 4.50
C GLY A 34 18.22 -39.92 5.17
N MET A 35 18.61 -39.62 6.42
CA MET A 35 18.18 -38.42 7.10
C MET A 35 18.70 -37.15 6.42
N GLY A 36 19.97 -37.12 6.02
CA GLY A 36 20.55 -36.01 5.29
C GLY A 36 19.85 -35.76 3.95
N ALA A 37 19.55 -36.82 3.22
CA ALA A 37 18.81 -36.75 1.96
C ALA A 37 17.42 -36.18 2.14
N LEU A 38 16.69 -36.61 3.18
CA LEU A 38 15.34 -36.07 3.49
C LEU A 38 15.40 -34.58 3.82
N VAL A 39 16.38 -34.15 4.59
CA VAL A 39 16.54 -32.73 4.96
C VAL A 39 16.78 -31.87 3.72
N VAL A 40 17.57 -32.32 2.75
CA VAL A 40 17.83 -31.60 1.50
C VAL A 40 16.56 -31.50 0.66
N ASP A 41 15.84 -32.61 0.44
CA ASP A 41 14.63 -32.63 -0.38
C ASP A 41 13.50 -31.75 0.23
N VAL A 42 13.31 -31.85 1.55
CA VAL A 42 12.32 -31.01 2.26
C VAL A 42 12.76 -29.54 2.24
N GLY A 43 14.05 -29.27 2.46
CA GLY A 43 14.60 -27.92 2.38
C GLY A 43 14.37 -27.26 1.01
N GLN A 44 14.53 -28.02 -0.08
CA GLN A 44 14.25 -27.54 -1.44
C GLN A 44 12.77 -27.21 -1.65
N LEU A 45 11.84 -28.03 -1.12
CA LEU A 45 10.41 -27.75 -1.22
C LEU A 45 10.04 -26.45 -0.50
N TYR A 46 10.58 -26.22 0.71
CA TYR A 46 10.36 -24.98 1.44
C TYR A 46 10.95 -23.75 0.75
N GLN A 47 12.15 -23.89 0.17
CA GLN A 47 12.75 -22.81 -0.60
C GLN A 47 11.89 -22.47 -1.81
N ASN A 48 11.46 -23.45 -2.59
CA ASN A 48 10.61 -23.21 -3.75
C ASN A 48 9.25 -22.60 -3.35
N GLN A 49 8.68 -23.03 -2.22
CA GLN A 49 7.45 -22.41 -1.71
C GLN A 49 7.62 -20.93 -1.38
N ALA A 50 8.73 -20.56 -0.73
CA ALA A 50 9.03 -19.16 -0.41
C ALA A 50 9.22 -18.32 -1.68
N GLU A 51 9.90 -18.83 -2.68
CA GLU A 51 10.07 -18.15 -3.98
C GLU A 51 8.74 -18.01 -4.72
N LEU A 52 7.91 -19.04 -4.74
CA LEU A 52 6.56 -18.96 -5.32
C LEU A 52 5.68 -17.95 -4.60
N GLN A 53 5.80 -17.85 -3.26
CA GLN A 53 5.08 -16.84 -2.48
C GLN A 53 5.49 -15.42 -2.89
N ASN A 54 6.81 -15.16 -3.01
CA ASN A 54 7.30 -13.88 -3.52
C ASN A 54 6.74 -13.56 -4.92
N GLY A 55 6.67 -14.56 -5.79
CA GLY A 55 6.07 -14.44 -7.11
C GLY A 55 4.56 -14.14 -7.07
N ALA A 56 3.82 -14.86 -6.23
CA ALA A 56 2.38 -14.65 -6.05
C ALA A 56 2.08 -13.25 -5.49
N ASP A 57 2.84 -12.81 -4.47
CA ASP A 57 2.70 -11.48 -3.87
C ASP A 57 2.94 -10.37 -4.91
N ALA A 58 4.01 -10.49 -5.68
CA ALA A 58 4.33 -9.52 -6.73
C ALA A 58 3.26 -9.49 -7.82
N ALA A 59 2.74 -10.63 -8.24
CA ALA A 59 1.69 -10.73 -9.24
C ALA A 59 0.37 -10.13 -8.73
N ALA A 60 -0.05 -10.46 -7.49
CA ALA A 60 -1.25 -9.93 -6.89
C ALA A 60 -1.20 -8.40 -6.74
N LEU A 61 -0.07 -7.85 -6.24
CA LEU A 61 0.14 -6.41 -6.12
C LEU A 61 0.15 -5.71 -7.49
N ALA A 62 0.78 -6.31 -8.50
CA ALA A 62 0.83 -5.74 -9.86
C ALA A 62 -0.56 -5.65 -10.49
N ILE A 63 -1.37 -6.71 -10.36
CA ILE A 63 -2.76 -6.69 -10.85
C ILE A 63 -3.58 -5.68 -10.06
N ALA A 64 -3.51 -5.69 -8.72
CA ALA A 64 -4.23 -4.74 -7.87
C ALA A 64 -3.88 -3.29 -8.23
N LYS A 65 -2.61 -2.99 -8.50
CA LYS A 65 -2.16 -1.68 -8.99
C LYS A 65 -2.77 -1.34 -10.34
N SER A 66 -2.70 -2.25 -11.30
CA SER A 66 -3.30 -2.06 -12.63
C SER A 66 -4.81 -1.78 -12.55
N CYS A 67 -5.52 -2.50 -11.65
CA CYS A 67 -6.95 -2.29 -11.43
C CYS A 67 -7.23 -0.96 -10.73
N ALA A 68 -6.45 -0.60 -9.73
CA ALA A 68 -6.57 0.69 -9.02
C ALA A 68 -6.33 1.89 -9.96
N GLU A 69 -5.47 1.74 -10.96
CA GLU A 69 -5.18 2.72 -12.00
C GLU A 69 -6.18 2.67 -13.19
N GLY A 70 -7.22 1.82 -13.10
CA GLY A 70 -8.32 1.74 -14.07
C GLY A 70 -8.09 0.84 -15.27
N SER A 71 -6.92 0.20 -15.43
CA SER A 71 -6.62 -0.65 -16.58
C SER A 71 -6.92 -2.13 -16.36
N CYS A 72 -6.89 -2.61 -15.15
CA CYS A 72 -7.18 -3.97 -14.65
C CYS A 72 -6.73 -5.10 -15.61
N THR A 73 -5.43 -5.37 -15.64
CA THR A 73 -4.81 -6.28 -16.63
C THR A 73 -4.29 -7.55 -15.95
N PRO A 74 -5.11 -8.62 -15.79
CA PRO A 74 -4.70 -9.85 -15.12
C PRO A 74 -3.56 -10.61 -15.82
N SER A 75 -3.39 -10.41 -17.13
CA SER A 75 -2.37 -11.10 -17.93
C SER A 75 -0.93 -10.75 -17.55
N ILE A 76 -0.69 -9.69 -16.78
CA ILE A 76 0.63 -9.34 -16.28
C ILE A 76 1.13 -10.28 -15.18
N ALA A 77 0.24 -11.07 -14.58
CA ALA A 77 0.54 -11.95 -13.44
C ALA A 77 1.77 -12.83 -13.68
N THR A 78 1.81 -13.54 -14.81
CA THR A 78 2.90 -14.49 -15.11
C THR A 78 4.26 -13.81 -15.15
N SER A 79 4.37 -12.65 -15.80
CA SER A 79 5.65 -11.94 -15.90
C SER A 79 6.14 -11.44 -14.54
N TYR A 80 5.23 -10.97 -13.68
CA TYR A 80 5.60 -10.53 -12.33
C TYR A 80 5.90 -11.69 -11.39
N ALA A 81 5.15 -12.79 -11.50
CA ALA A 81 5.41 -14.01 -10.74
C ALA A 81 6.79 -14.58 -11.05
N ASP A 82 7.11 -14.76 -12.32
CA ASP A 82 8.39 -15.33 -12.75
C ASP A 82 9.58 -14.42 -12.40
N ALA A 83 9.45 -13.12 -12.63
CA ALA A 83 10.51 -12.16 -12.31
C ALA A 83 10.86 -12.09 -10.81
N ASN A 84 9.90 -12.39 -9.93
CA ASN A 84 10.08 -12.32 -8.48
C ASN A 84 10.27 -13.68 -7.80
N ALA A 85 10.24 -14.77 -8.55
CA ALA A 85 10.52 -16.12 -8.09
C ALA A 85 11.84 -16.67 -8.67
N SER A 86 12.85 -15.82 -8.77
CA SER A 86 14.12 -16.12 -9.47
C SER A 86 15.01 -17.17 -8.80
N GLY A 87 14.75 -17.49 -7.53
CA GLY A 87 15.47 -18.52 -6.77
C GLY A 87 14.90 -19.93 -6.90
N LEU A 88 13.89 -20.15 -7.77
CA LEU A 88 13.33 -21.48 -8.00
C LEU A 88 14.37 -22.46 -8.53
N THR A 89 14.42 -23.62 -7.89
CA THR A 89 15.35 -24.67 -8.28
C THR A 89 14.76 -25.51 -9.42
N GLY A 90 15.29 -25.30 -10.63
CA GLY A 90 15.00 -26.14 -11.79
C GLY A 90 13.72 -25.82 -12.56
N GLY A 91 13.08 -24.65 -12.33
CA GLY A 91 11.87 -24.26 -13.02
C GLY A 91 11.61 -22.76 -12.96
N THR A 92 10.43 -22.38 -13.45
CA THR A 92 9.86 -21.01 -13.42
C THR A 92 8.59 -20.97 -12.58
N ALA A 93 8.13 -19.79 -12.22
CA ALA A 93 6.83 -19.63 -11.57
C ALA A 93 5.72 -19.65 -12.62
N TYR A 94 4.80 -20.57 -12.48
CA TYR A 94 3.60 -20.67 -13.31
C TYR A 94 2.40 -20.17 -12.54
N VAL A 95 1.63 -19.27 -13.13
CA VAL A 95 0.35 -18.79 -12.56
C VAL A 95 -0.74 -19.79 -12.92
N THR A 96 -1.19 -20.53 -11.91
CA THR A 96 -2.22 -21.57 -12.09
C THR A 96 -3.60 -20.96 -12.26
N PHE A 97 -3.88 -19.88 -11.52
CA PHE A 97 -5.11 -19.14 -11.72
C PHE A 97 -5.05 -17.72 -11.14
N VAL A 98 -5.93 -16.86 -11.65
CA VAL A 98 -6.20 -15.50 -11.16
C VAL A 98 -7.71 -15.34 -11.06
N CYS A 99 -8.20 -14.90 -9.91
CA CYS A 99 -9.60 -14.57 -9.69
C CYS A 99 -9.75 -13.28 -8.87
N GLY A 100 -10.91 -12.65 -8.88
CA GLY A 100 -11.14 -11.45 -8.08
C GLY A 100 -12.38 -10.67 -8.51
N VAL A 101 -12.54 -9.50 -7.85
CA VAL A 101 -13.63 -8.56 -8.10
C VAL A 101 -13.07 -7.15 -8.25
N ASN A 102 -13.57 -6.39 -9.22
CA ASN A 102 -13.26 -4.99 -9.45
C ASN A 102 -14.56 -4.21 -9.69
N GLY A 103 -15.11 -3.61 -8.63
CA GLY A 103 -16.42 -2.97 -8.67
C GLY A 103 -17.52 -3.96 -9.04
N ALA A 104 -18.26 -3.69 -10.12
CA ALA A 104 -19.26 -4.58 -10.66
C ALA A 104 -18.69 -5.64 -11.62
N GLY A 105 -17.38 -5.59 -11.92
CA GLY A 105 -16.68 -6.50 -12.81
C GLY A 105 -15.93 -7.60 -12.08
N THR A 106 -15.32 -8.48 -12.87
CA THR A 106 -14.49 -9.58 -12.37
C THR A 106 -13.06 -9.42 -12.84
N VAL A 107 -12.12 -10.01 -12.08
CA VAL A 107 -10.70 -10.09 -12.42
C VAL A 107 -10.36 -11.53 -12.77
N GLY A 108 -9.66 -11.73 -13.88
CA GLY A 108 -9.25 -13.06 -14.31
C GLY A 108 -10.44 -14.00 -14.61
N THR A 109 -10.52 -15.13 -13.92
CA THR A 109 -11.56 -16.16 -14.13
C THR A 109 -12.90 -15.84 -13.47
N GLY A 110 -13.01 -14.75 -12.74
CA GLY A 110 -14.21 -14.33 -12.02
C GLY A 110 -13.99 -14.20 -10.51
N ALA A 111 -15.08 -14.04 -9.75
CA ALA A 111 -15.01 -14.00 -8.30
C ALA A 111 -14.40 -15.31 -7.76
N CYS A 112 -13.48 -15.18 -6.79
CA CYS A 112 -12.86 -16.35 -6.19
C CYS A 112 -13.87 -17.16 -5.38
N GLY A 113 -13.84 -18.49 -5.55
CA GLY A 113 -14.63 -19.39 -4.77
C GLY A 113 -14.15 -19.46 -3.32
N THR A 114 -15.09 -19.68 -2.38
CA THR A 114 -14.72 -19.99 -1.00
C THR A 114 -14.07 -21.39 -0.97
N GLY A 115 -12.87 -21.49 -0.39
CA GLY A 115 -12.21 -22.77 -0.18
C GLY A 115 -11.16 -23.13 -1.22
N ASN A 116 -10.52 -22.15 -1.86
CA ASN A 116 -9.25 -22.40 -2.53
C ASN A 116 -8.26 -22.97 -1.52
N LYS A 117 -7.84 -24.22 -1.73
CA LYS A 117 -7.05 -25.00 -0.75
C LYS A 117 -5.65 -24.44 -0.52
N HIS A 118 -5.18 -23.58 -1.41
CA HIS A 118 -3.81 -23.07 -1.38
C HIS A 118 -3.74 -21.62 -0.87
N CYS A 119 -4.88 -20.92 -0.77
CA CYS A 119 -4.95 -19.59 -0.19
C CYS A 119 -5.35 -19.66 1.29
N ALA A 120 -4.57 -19.01 2.13
CA ALA A 120 -4.72 -19.07 3.59
C ALA A 120 -5.92 -18.28 4.10
N ALA A 121 -6.35 -17.23 3.41
CA ALA A 121 -7.45 -16.35 3.78
C ALA A 121 -8.65 -16.54 2.85
N ASN A 122 -9.85 -16.31 3.39
CA ASN A 122 -11.02 -16.17 2.53
C ASN A 122 -10.96 -14.84 1.77
N PRO A 123 -11.51 -14.78 0.54
CA PRO A 123 -11.58 -13.55 -0.21
C PRO A 123 -12.22 -12.42 0.62
N PRO A 124 -11.69 -11.19 0.55
CA PRO A 124 -12.28 -10.04 1.22
C PRO A 124 -13.71 -9.80 0.74
N THR A 125 -14.58 -9.38 1.65
CA THR A 125 -15.98 -9.04 1.32
C THR A 125 -16.16 -7.52 1.24
N GLY A 126 -16.85 -7.05 0.19
CA GLY A 126 -17.19 -5.63 0.03
C GLY A 126 -16.06 -4.73 -0.45
N THR A 127 -14.93 -5.29 -0.84
CA THR A 127 -13.80 -4.56 -1.42
C THR A 127 -13.41 -5.14 -2.78
N ASN A 128 -12.64 -4.37 -3.56
CA ASN A 128 -11.99 -4.91 -4.73
C ASN A 128 -10.80 -5.76 -4.30
N TYR A 129 -10.64 -6.92 -4.91
CA TYR A 129 -9.54 -7.81 -4.58
C TYR A 129 -9.14 -8.69 -5.76
N VAL A 130 -7.95 -9.20 -5.71
CA VAL A 130 -7.43 -10.25 -6.60
C VAL A 130 -6.73 -11.31 -5.77
N GLU A 131 -6.87 -12.55 -6.20
CA GLU A 131 -6.17 -13.72 -5.69
C GLU A 131 -5.39 -14.36 -6.83
N VAL A 132 -4.13 -14.65 -6.57
CA VAL A 132 -3.21 -15.26 -7.53
C VAL A 132 -2.60 -16.50 -6.91
N GLU A 133 -2.75 -17.64 -7.57
CA GLU A 133 -2.07 -18.88 -7.21
C GLU A 133 -0.93 -19.17 -8.17
N THR A 134 0.19 -19.58 -7.63
CA THR A 134 1.39 -19.98 -8.37
C THR A 134 1.80 -21.41 -8.06
N SER A 135 2.43 -22.06 -9.02
CA SER A 135 3.11 -23.33 -8.84
C SER A 135 4.45 -23.34 -9.59
N THR A 136 5.31 -24.29 -9.27
CA THR A 136 6.50 -24.51 -10.09
C THR A 136 6.14 -25.11 -11.44
N GLU A 137 6.79 -24.67 -12.51
CA GLU A 137 6.76 -25.29 -13.82
C GLU A 137 8.20 -25.60 -14.28
N LEU A 138 8.47 -26.86 -14.58
CA LEU A 138 9.75 -27.32 -15.11
C LEU A 138 9.82 -27.08 -16.62
N ALA A 139 11.02 -27.10 -17.20
CA ALA A 139 11.25 -26.91 -18.63
C ALA A 139 10.50 -27.92 -19.54
N ASN A 140 10.04 -29.03 -18.99
CA ASN A 140 9.24 -30.02 -19.69
C ASN A 140 7.73 -29.84 -19.53
N GLY A 141 7.28 -28.74 -18.93
CA GLY A 141 5.87 -28.44 -18.62
C GLY A 141 5.29 -29.20 -17.41
N SER A 142 6.12 -29.93 -16.67
CA SER A 142 5.66 -30.63 -15.44
C SER A 142 5.67 -29.68 -14.24
N HIS A 143 4.67 -29.79 -13.37
CA HIS A 143 4.60 -29.07 -12.10
C HIS A 143 5.14 -29.88 -10.91
N LEU A 144 5.60 -31.12 -11.16
CA LEU A 144 6.17 -31.99 -10.14
C LEU A 144 7.66 -31.73 -9.99
N LEU A 145 8.06 -31.22 -8.82
CA LEU A 145 9.47 -31.12 -8.44
C LEU A 145 10.02 -32.51 -8.14
N PRO A 146 10.97 -33.00 -8.93
CA PRO A 146 11.56 -34.33 -8.68
C PRO A 146 12.42 -34.27 -7.42
N PRO A 147 12.35 -35.28 -6.55
CA PRO A 147 13.22 -35.36 -5.39
C PRO A 147 14.66 -35.55 -5.81
N VAL A 148 15.60 -34.91 -5.11
CA VAL A 148 17.04 -35.07 -5.38
C VAL A 148 17.55 -36.43 -4.86
N PHE A 149 17.13 -36.78 -3.66
CA PHE A 149 17.64 -37.99 -2.98
C PHE A 149 16.56 -38.98 -2.56
N ALA A 150 15.32 -38.55 -2.29
CA ALA A 150 14.27 -39.42 -1.79
C ALA A 150 13.90 -40.54 -2.78
N ARG A 151 14.11 -40.32 -4.08
CA ARG A 151 13.92 -41.35 -5.12
C ARG A 151 14.84 -42.57 -4.95
N THR A 152 16.05 -42.34 -4.49
CA THR A 152 17.04 -43.43 -4.26
C THR A 152 16.74 -44.19 -2.96
N LEU A 153 16.12 -43.53 -1.98
CA LEU A 153 15.78 -44.12 -0.69
C LEU A 153 14.49 -44.93 -0.73
N ALA A 154 13.51 -44.54 -1.54
CA ALA A 154 12.21 -45.20 -1.63
C ALA A 154 12.21 -46.57 -2.30
N GLY A 155 13.36 -47.06 -2.80
CA GLY A 155 13.57 -48.43 -3.28
C GLY A 155 12.78 -48.87 -4.53
N ASN A 156 11.68 -48.21 -4.85
CA ASN A 156 10.71 -48.58 -5.91
C ASN A 156 10.54 -47.58 -7.03
N GLY A 157 11.23 -46.47 -7.01
CA GLY A 157 11.12 -45.47 -8.10
C GLY A 157 9.73 -44.85 -8.31
N ASN A 158 8.73 -45.12 -7.47
CA ASN A 158 7.35 -44.66 -7.63
C ASN A 158 7.11 -43.24 -7.12
N TYR A 159 7.99 -42.66 -6.28
CA TYR A 159 7.91 -41.31 -5.86
C TYR A 159 8.44 -40.38 -6.95
N GLN A 160 7.51 -39.66 -7.62
CA GLN A 160 7.86 -38.79 -8.75
C GLN A 160 8.17 -37.36 -8.32
N GLY A 161 7.89 -37.01 -7.08
CA GLY A 161 8.05 -35.65 -6.54
C GLY A 161 6.77 -35.09 -5.96
N SER A 162 6.76 -33.79 -5.69
CA SER A 162 5.62 -33.04 -5.15
C SER A 162 5.43 -31.73 -5.92
N THR A 163 4.19 -31.32 -6.12
CA THR A 163 3.90 -29.97 -6.59
C THR A 163 3.88 -29.02 -5.41
N VAL A 164 4.49 -27.87 -5.58
CA VAL A 164 4.50 -26.79 -4.59
C VAL A 164 3.63 -25.67 -5.12
N TYR A 165 2.79 -25.14 -4.25
CA TYR A 165 1.89 -24.02 -4.55
C TYR A 165 2.13 -22.90 -3.56
N ALA A 166 1.84 -21.68 -4.00
CA ALA A 166 1.70 -20.52 -3.14
C ALA A 166 0.52 -19.69 -3.64
N CYS A 167 -0.06 -18.92 -2.73
CA CYS A 167 -1.17 -18.05 -3.06
C CYS A 167 -1.01 -16.72 -2.36
N SER A 168 -1.43 -15.65 -3.05
CA SER A 168 -1.47 -14.31 -2.49
C SER A 168 -2.76 -13.63 -2.84
N GLN A 169 -3.24 -12.81 -1.91
CA GLN A 169 -4.38 -11.92 -2.09
C GLN A 169 -3.94 -10.47 -1.93
N ALA A 170 -4.42 -9.61 -2.82
CA ALA A 170 -4.30 -8.17 -2.69
C ALA A 170 -5.67 -7.52 -2.82
N GLU A 171 -5.94 -6.54 -1.96
CA GLU A 171 -7.11 -5.68 -2.07
C GLU A 171 -6.70 -4.25 -2.37
N TRP A 172 -7.62 -3.51 -3.01
CA TRP A 172 -7.43 -2.08 -3.30
C TRP A 172 -8.74 -1.33 -3.18
N GLY A 173 -8.62 -0.03 -2.98
CA GLY A 173 -9.77 0.86 -2.89
C GLY A 173 -9.40 2.23 -2.37
N ALA A 174 -10.39 3.11 -2.33
CA ALA A 174 -10.21 4.42 -1.75
C ALA A 174 -10.01 4.32 -0.23
N PRO A 175 -9.03 5.04 0.33
CA PRO A 175 -8.84 5.09 1.77
C PRO A 175 -9.94 5.88 2.45
N VAL A 176 -10.37 5.41 3.62
CA VAL A 176 -11.22 6.20 4.50
C VAL A 176 -10.39 7.23 5.23
N VAL A 177 -9.26 6.80 5.81
CA VAL A 177 -8.29 7.64 6.52
C VAL A 177 -6.88 7.25 6.12
N GLY A 178 -5.93 8.14 6.36
CA GLY A 178 -4.52 7.91 6.06
C GLY A 178 -3.66 9.08 6.52
N ASN A 179 -2.38 9.04 6.20
CA ASN A 179 -1.47 10.13 6.51
C ASN A 179 -1.67 11.27 5.49
N THR A 180 -1.95 12.47 5.99
CA THR A 180 -2.22 13.67 5.18
C THR A 180 -1.44 14.87 5.68
N VAL A 181 -1.34 15.90 4.86
CA VAL A 181 -0.81 17.21 5.29
C VAL A 181 -1.89 17.94 6.07
N GLY A 182 -1.49 18.81 7.00
CA GLY A 182 -2.35 19.59 7.91
C GLY A 182 -3.17 20.71 7.25
N ILE A 183 -3.57 20.52 5.99
CA ILE A 183 -4.44 21.41 5.22
C ILE A 183 -5.65 20.63 4.72
N THR A 184 -6.82 21.24 4.67
CA THR A 184 -8.06 20.59 4.21
C THR A 184 -8.76 21.37 3.12
N LEU A 185 -9.43 20.67 2.21
CA LEU A 185 -10.14 21.23 1.07
C LEU A 185 -11.63 20.87 1.12
N GLY A 186 -12.46 21.71 0.52
CA GLY A 186 -13.89 21.43 0.37
C GLY A 186 -14.15 20.38 -0.71
N TYR A 187 -15.18 19.57 -0.52
CA TYR A 187 -15.60 18.61 -1.54
C TYR A 187 -16.09 19.29 -2.82
N CYS A 188 -16.69 20.50 -2.68
CA CYS A 188 -17.09 21.30 -3.82
C CYS A 188 -15.88 21.71 -4.67
N ASP A 189 -14.82 22.23 -4.04
CA ASP A 189 -13.59 22.63 -4.74
C ASP A 189 -12.96 21.46 -5.51
N TRP A 190 -12.93 20.28 -4.87
CA TRP A 190 -12.47 19.07 -5.52
C TRP A 190 -13.35 18.67 -6.71
N THR A 191 -14.67 18.72 -6.55
CA THR A 191 -15.65 18.35 -7.58
C THR A 191 -15.51 19.23 -8.82
N GLU A 192 -15.35 20.52 -8.62
CA GLU A 192 -15.20 21.50 -9.68
C GLU A 192 -13.85 21.34 -10.39
N ALA A 193 -12.76 21.31 -9.64
CA ALA A 193 -11.40 21.17 -10.16
C ALA A 193 -11.16 19.86 -10.91
N THR A 194 -11.87 18.79 -10.57
CA THR A 194 -11.72 17.47 -11.19
C THR A 194 -12.85 17.09 -12.14
N SER A 195 -13.81 18.01 -12.39
CA SER A 195 -15.04 17.70 -13.13
C SER A 195 -15.73 16.44 -12.56
N ASN A 196 -15.94 16.45 -11.25
CA ASN A 196 -16.52 15.34 -10.48
C ASN A 196 -15.70 14.02 -10.60
N GLY A 197 -14.39 14.13 -10.51
CA GLY A 197 -13.47 12.97 -10.52
C GLY A 197 -13.22 12.36 -11.89
N THR A 198 -13.50 13.09 -12.97
CA THR A 198 -13.25 12.61 -14.34
C THR A 198 -11.96 13.16 -14.94
N THR A 199 -11.43 14.26 -14.39
CA THR A 199 -10.26 14.97 -14.92
C THR A 199 -9.19 15.10 -13.85
N TYR A 200 -8.02 14.53 -14.13
CA TYR A 200 -6.84 14.63 -13.27
C TYR A 200 -5.62 15.02 -14.09
N ALA A 201 -4.70 15.72 -13.45
CA ALA A 201 -3.41 16.01 -14.07
C ALA A 201 -2.49 14.78 -14.02
N SER A 202 -1.48 14.79 -14.89
CA SER A 202 -0.38 13.83 -14.80
C SER A 202 0.47 14.11 -13.56
N ALA A 203 1.25 13.10 -13.15
CA ALA A 203 2.20 13.29 -12.05
C ALA A 203 3.29 14.32 -12.39
N PRO A 204 3.75 15.12 -11.40
CA PRO A 204 4.88 16.03 -11.61
C PRO A 204 6.17 15.25 -11.98
N PRO A 205 7.18 15.89 -12.55
CA PRO A 205 7.36 17.35 -12.69
C PRO A 205 6.58 17.97 -13.87
N TYR A 206 6.03 19.17 -13.64
CA TYR A 206 5.30 19.88 -14.69
C TYR A 206 6.23 20.69 -15.57
N PRO A 207 6.01 20.68 -16.90
CA PRO A 207 6.73 21.54 -17.82
C PRO A 207 6.37 23.03 -17.59
N PRO A 208 7.19 23.98 -18.07
CA PRO A 208 6.94 25.41 -17.90
C PRO A 208 5.62 25.90 -18.50
N ASN A 209 5.05 25.20 -19.46
CA ASN A 209 3.76 25.52 -20.10
C ASN A 209 2.95 24.24 -20.24
N PRO A 210 2.28 23.80 -19.17
CA PRO A 210 1.41 22.63 -19.23
C PRO A 210 0.17 22.91 -20.09
N ALA A 211 -0.47 21.85 -20.56
CA ALA A 211 -1.69 21.95 -21.38
C ALA A 211 -2.87 22.58 -20.64
N SER A 212 -2.88 22.51 -19.31
CA SER A 212 -3.88 23.13 -18.43
C SER A 212 -3.21 24.01 -17.38
N LEU A 213 -3.86 25.10 -17.00
CA LEU A 213 -3.43 25.92 -15.87
C LEU A 213 -3.74 25.22 -14.54
N PRO A 214 -2.97 25.50 -13.47
CA PRO A 214 -3.28 25.02 -12.15
C PRO A 214 -4.61 25.61 -11.65
N VAL A 215 -5.36 24.83 -10.89
CA VAL A 215 -6.55 25.34 -10.20
C VAL A 215 -6.09 26.19 -9.02
N VAL A 216 -6.86 27.21 -8.69
CA VAL A 216 -6.69 28.02 -7.48
C VAL A 216 -7.83 27.69 -6.54
N ILE A 217 -7.50 27.34 -5.29
CA ILE A 217 -8.46 27.02 -4.25
C ILE A 217 -8.35 28.09 -3.17
N ASP A 218 -9.40 28.85 -2.98
CA ASP A 218 -9.48 29.92 -1.99
C ASP A 218 -9.99 29.37 -0.65
N PHE A 219 -9.21 29.56 0.42
CA PHE A 219 -9.62 29.16 1.77
C PHE A 219 -10.36 30.28 2.49
N HIS A 220 -10.05 31.53 2.18
CA HIS A 220 -10.66 32.68 2.78
C HIS A 220 -10.56 33.92 1.88
N ASP A 221 -11.71 34.54 1.63
CA ASP A 221 -11.83 35.88 1.07
C ASP A 221 -12.54 36.79 2.07
N PRO A 222 -11.89 37.86 2.58
CA PRO A 222 -12.46 38.76 3.55
C PRO A 222 -13.63 39.59 3.00
N THR A 223 -13.75 39.67 1.68
CA THR A 223 -14.86 40.40 1.05
C THR A 223 -16.17 39.64 1.06
N GLY A 224 -16.11 38.33 1.41
CA GLY A 224 -17.24 37.41 1.31
C GLY A 224 -17.73 37.19 -0.11
N GLN A 225 -16.99 37.73 -1.09
CA GLN A 225 -17.13 37.42 -2.48
C GLN A 225 -16.13 36.29 -2.77
N GLU A 226 -16.56 35.08 -2.60
CA GLU A 226 -15.83 33.95 -3.10
C GLU A 226 -15.67 34.14 -4.60
N THR A 227 -14.43 34.10 -5.07
CA THR A 227 -14.12 34.19 -6.50
C THR A 227 -14.65 32.95 -7.25
N ASP A 228 -15.03 31.93 -6.49
CA ASP A 228 -15.65 30.72 -7.01
C ASP A 228 -17.16 30.77 -6.82
N SER A 229 -17.87 31.21 -7.84
CA SER A 229 -19.33 31.30 -7.87
C SER A 229 -20.04 29.94 -7.76
N ASN A 230 -19.30 28.85 -7.93
CA ASN A 230 -19.86 27.51 -7.96
C ASN A 230 -19.75 26.78 -6.62
N CYS A 231 -18.83 27.22 -5.75
CA CYS A 231 -18.64 26.66 -4.42
C CYS A 231 -18.91 27.73 -3.32
N PRO A 232 -20.16 28.12 -3.13
CA PRO A 232 -20.49 29.17 -2.16
C PRO A 232 -20.16 28.75 -0.73
N SER A 233 -19.88 29.73 0.15
CA SER A 233 -19.67 29.45 1.58
C SER A 233 -20.88 28.78 2.21
N GLY A 234 -20.61 27.70 2.96
CA GLY A 234 -21.67 26.97 3.64
C GLY A 234 -21.21 25.63 4.24
N PRO A 235 -22.03 25.05 5.12
CA PRO A 235 -21.63 23.86 5.89
C PRO A 235 -21.60 22.54 5.11
N ALA A 236 -22.17 22.51 3.90
CA ALA A 236 -22.33 21.24 3.16
C ALA A 236 -21.25 21.03 2.07
N GLY A 237 -20.01 20.83 2.47
CA GLY A 237 -18.88 20.58 1.56
C GLY A 237 -18.44 21.80 0.76
N GLN A 238 -18.98 22.95 1.09
CA GLN A 238 -18.69 24.26 0.54
C GLN A 238 -17.52 24.88 1.28
N THR A 239 -16.95 25.96 0.75
CA THR A 239 -15.85 26.66 1.40
C THR A 239 -16.24 27.12 2.80
N ALA A 240 -15.44 26.77 3.79
CA ALA A 240 -15.75 27.04 5.17
C ALA A 240 -15.51 28.52 5.50
N SER A 241 -16.60 29.29 5.67
CA SER A 241 -16.53 30.70 6.02
C SER A 241 -15.68 30.95 7.26
N GLY A 242 -14.62 31.76 7.12
CA GLY A 242 -13.70 32.10 8.20
C GLY A 242 -12.72 30.97 8.60
N ASN A 243 -12.63 29.92 7.85
CA ASN A 243 -11.62 28.85 8.02
C ASN A 243 -10.47 29.03 7.04
N PHE A 244 -9.26 28.96 7.56
CA PHE A 244 -8.03 29.13 6.78
C PHE A 244 -7.52 27.81 6.18
N GLY A 245 -8.33 26.75 6.15
CA GLY A 245 -7.96 25.47 5.60
C GLY A 245 -6.97 24.65 6.45
N TRP A 246 -6.62 25.13 7.65
CA TRP A 246 -5.72 24.40 8.56
C TRP A 246 -6.50 23.41 9.41
N THR A 247 -5.96 22.22 9.53
CA THR A 247 -6.45 21.18 10.45
C THR A 247 -5.82 21.32 11.82
N ALA A 248 -6.46 20.78 12.85
CA ALA A 248 -5.80 20.57 14.13
C ALA A 248 -4.63 19.62 13.95
N ASP A 249 -3.44 20.05 14.34
CA ASP A 249 -2.20 19.28 14.27
C ASP A 249 -1.69 19.03 15.69
N PRO A 250 -2.09 17.92 16.33
CA PRO A 250 -1.72 17.64 17.72
C PRO A 250 -0.24 17.35 17.89
N ASN A 251 0.46 17.02 16.81
CA ASN A 251 1.87 16.66 16.84
C ASN A 251 2.80 17.80 16.42
N SER A 252 2.24 18.94 15.99
CA SER A 252 2.99 20.13 15.51
C SER A 252 4.02 19.78 14.42
N ASN A 253 3.62 18.97 13.47
CA ASN A 253 4.45 18.54 12.34
C ASN A 253 3.77 18.73 10.98
N CYS A 254 2.62 19.42 10.95
CA CYS A 254 1.78 19.64 9.78
C CYS A 254 1.30 18.34 9.12
N THR A 255 1.09 17.29 9.89
CA THR A 255 0.56 16.02 9.39
C THR A 255 -0.58 15.51 10.26
N LEU A 256 -1.60 14.92 9.62
CA LEU A 256 -2.57 14.07 10.31
C LEU A 256 -2.26 12.63 9.98
N THR A 257 -2.43 11.78 10.97
CA THR A 257 -2.33 10.32 10.85
C THR A 257 -3.73 9.72 10.99
N GLY A 258 -3.88 8.44 10.69
CA GLY A 258 -5.18 7.77 10.85
C GLY A 258 -5.80 7.90 12.25
N SER A 259 -4.97 8.09 13.29
CA SER A 259 -5.42 8.29 14.69
C SER A 259 -6.00 9.67 14.98
N ASP A 260 -5.77 10.66 14.13
CA ASP A 260 -6.27 12.02 14.30
C ASP A 260 -7.71 12.18 13.76
N PHE A 261 -8.21 11.14 13.10
CA PHE A 261 -9.58 11.04 12.64
C PHE A 261 -10.43 10.24 13.64
N THR A 262 -11.53 10.86 14.09
CA THR A 262 -12.45 10.22 15.04
C THR A 262 -13.65 9.63 14.30
N TYR A 263 -13.93 8.35 14.51
CA TYR A 263 -15.09 7.68 13.93
C TYR A 263 -16.28 7.74 14.90
N THR A 264 -17.37 8.37 14.49
CA THR A 264 -18.60 8.48 15.30
C THR A 264 -19.83 8.52 14.39
N GLY A 265 -20.82 7.70 14.69
CA GLY A 265 -22.10 7.74 13.96
C GLY A 265 -22.01 7.39 12.47
N GLY A 266 -21.05 6.59 12.05
CA GLY A 266 -20.88 6.18 10.65
C GLY A 266 -19.99 7.10 9.81
N VAL A 267 -19.44 8.17 10.39
CA VAL A 267 -18.60 9.14 9.69
C VAL A 267 -17.28 9.38 10.43
N TYR A 268 -16.25 9.73 9.67
CA TYR A 268 -14.98 10.19 10.23
C TYR A 268 -14.99 11.73 10.33
N THR A 269 -14.47 12.23 11.43
CA THR A 269 -14.33 13.67 11.68
C THR A 269 -12.92 14.01 12.14
N TYR A 270 -12.50 15.23 11.92
CA TYR A 270 -11.22 15.77 12.39
C TYR A 270 -11.37 17.25 12.77
N GLY A 271 -10.46 17.73 13.62
CA GLY A 271 -10.51 19.10 14.12
C GLY A 271 -9.93 20.11 13.15
N GLY A 272 -10.44 21.34 13.21
CA GLY A 272 -9.86 22.51 12.56
C GLY A 272 -8.90 23.25 13.50
N ASN A 273 -8.01 24.05 12.91
CA ASN A 273 -7.17 25.00 13.61
C ASN A 273 -7.57 26.43 13.24
N THR A 274 -7.47 27.35 14.20
CA THR A 274 -7.71 28.77 13.93
C THR A 274 -6.41 29.51 13.83
N GLY A 275 -6.37 30.43 12.95
CA GLY A 275 -5.40 31.52 12.93
C GLY A 275 -5.09 31.97 11.52
N ASN A 276 -4.93 33.29 11.39
CA ASN A 276 -4.41 33.93 10.19
C ASN A 276 -2.92 33.60 9.97
N ASN A 277 -2.29 32.83 10.89
CA ASN A 277 -0.90 32.49 10.80
C ASN A 277 -0.76 31.04 10.39
N THR A 278 -0.08 30.82 9.29
CA THR A 278 0.35 29.47 8.88
C THR A 278 1.21 28.86 9.99
N PRO A 279 0.88 27.68 10.50
CA PRO A 279 1.75 26.99 11.46
C PRO A 279 3.17 26.84 10.89
N SER A 280 4.19 27.08 11.73
CA SER A 280 5.60 27.09 11.28
C SER A 280 6.00 25.80 10.60
N ASP A 281 5.48 24.67 11.07
CA ASP A 281 5.78 23.35 10.54
C ASP A 281 5.16 23.16 9.15
N CYS A 282 3.95 23.69 8.96
CA CYS A 282 3.28 23.70 7.65
C CYS A 282 4.01 24.57 6.62
N GLN A 283 4.68 25.64 7.04
CA GLN A 283 5.51 26.44 6.14
C GLN A 283 6.62 25.57 5.52
N THR A 284 7.28 24.77 6.34
CA THR A 284 8.36 23.89 5.90
C THR A 284 7.81 22.78 5.00
N VAL A 285 6.73 22.12 5.38
CA VAL A 285 6.15 21.00 4.63
C VAL A 285 5.63 21.46 3.26
N LEU A 286 4.85 22.52 3.21
CA LEU A 286 4.31 23.04 1.95
C LEU A 286 5.39 23.67 1.07
N GLY A 287 6.37 24.36 1.66
CA GLY A 287 7.52 24.93 0.95
C GLY A 287 8.35 23.84 0.26
N ASN A 288 8.60 22.74 0.97
CA ASN A 288 9.31 21.58 0.40
C ASN A 288 8.47 20.89 -0.68
N ALA A 289 7.17 20.73 -0.47
CA ALA A 289 6.27 20.13 -1.47
C ALA A 289 6.25 20.94 -2.77
N GLN A 290 6.12 22.25 -2.69
CA GLN A 290 6.13 23.16 -3.83
C GLN A 290 7.50 23.15 -4.55
N THR A 291 8.60 23.23 -3.80
CA THR A 291 9.96 23.30 -4.36
C THR A 291 10.35 21.99 -5.06
N ASN A 292 10.07 20.86 -4.43
CA ASN A 292 10.43 19.53 -4.94
C ASN A 292 9.37 18.93 -5.87
N GLN A 293 8.23 19.62 -6.04
CA GLN A 293 7.08 19.09 -6.79
C GLN A 293 6.59 17.74 -6.27
N THR A 294 6.60 17.56 -4.98
CA THR A 294 6.08 16.33 -4.37
C THR A 294 4.58 16.40 -4.22
N VAL A 295 3.93 15.28 -4.46
CA VAL A 295 2.49 15.14 -4.25
C VAL A 295 2.22 15.11 -2.75
N ILE A 296 1.27 15.93 -2.28
CA ILE A 296 0.73 15.90 -0.94
C ILE A 296 -0.64 15.23 -0.94
N TYR A 297 -0.96 14.55 0.16
CA TYR A 297 -2.29 14.01 0.38
C TYR A 297 -3.03 14.91 1.36
N VAL A 298 -4.25 15.26 1.03
CA VAL A 298 -5.06 16.23 1.78
C VAL A 298 -6.42 15.63 2.12
N PRO A 299 -6.93 15.82 3.33
CA PRO A 299 -8.29 15.47 3.65
C PRO A 299 -9.26 16.43 2.95
N VAL A 300 -10.31 15.87 2.39
CA VAL A 300 -11.40 16.61 1.75
C VAL A 300 -12.64 16.47 2.62
N TYR A 301 -13.26 17.58 3.03
CA TYR A 301 -14.45 17.55 3.87
C TYR A 301 -15.75 17.62 3.09
N ALA A 302 -16.73 16.84 3.52
CA ALA A 302 -18.11 16.89 3.01
C ALA A 302 -18.94 17.97 3.68
N ALA A 303 -18.64 18.26 4.94
CA ALA A 303 -19.34 19.26 5.75
C ALA A 303 -18.45 19.70 6.91
N TYR A 304 -18.76 20.83 7.49
CA TYR A 304 -18.12 21.27 8.74
C TYR A 304 -19.14 21.83 9.72
N ASN A 305 -18.79 21.87 10.99
CA ASN A 305 -19.55 22.45 12.06
C ASN A 305 -18.64 23.25 12.99
N GLY A 306 -19.13 24.35 13.54
CA GLY A 306 -18.36 25.27 14.40
C GLY A 306 -17.49 26.23 13.61
N GLN A 307 -16.71 27.02 14.33
CA GLN A 307 -15.80 28.02 13.76
C GLN A 307 -14.45 27.97 14.47
N GLY A 308 -13.41 28.21 13.70
CA GLY A 308 -12.10 28.34 14.23
C GLY A 308 -11.56 27.04 14.84
N SER A 309 -10.85 27.10 16.00
CA SER A 309 -10.34 25.91 16.71
C SER A 309 -11.43 25.00 17.27
N LYS A 310 -12.68 25.39 17.17
CA LYS A 310 -13.85 24.56 17.50
C LYS A 310 -14.50 23.98 16.25
N ALA A 311 -13.94 24.25 15.07
CA ALA A 311 -14.42 23.66 13.83
C ALA A 311 -14.14 22.14 13.85
N THR A 312 -15.14 21.40 13.41
CA THR A 312 -15.04 19.95 13.18
C THR A 312 -15.46 19.69 11.74
N TYR A 313 -14.59 19.06 11.00
CA TYR A 313 -14.83 18.67 9.62
C TYR A 313 -15.30 17.23 9.55
N THR A 314 -16.29 16.97 8.71
CA THR A 314 -16.71 15.61 8.35
C THR A 314 -15.93 15.19 7.10
N LEU A 315 -15.17 14.13 7.21
CA LEU A 315 -14.32 13.64 6.13
C LEU A 315 -15.16 13.03 5.00
N GLN A 316 -14.93 13.46 3.77
CA GLN A 316 -15.44 12.84 2.54
C GLN A 316 -14.50 11.76 2.02
N GLY A 317 -13.20 12.06 2.02
CA GLY A 317 -12.16 11.19 1.52
C GLY A 317 -10.80 11.89 1.48
N LEU A 318 -9.82 11.26 0.87
CA LEU A 318 -8.48 11.83 0.69
C LEU A 318 -8.24 12.11 -0.79
N ALA A 319 -7.62 13.25 -1.08
CA ALA A 319 -7.21 13.63 -2.43
C ALA A 319 -5.68 13.78 -2.53
N ALA A 320 -5.13 13.49 -3.70
CA ALA A 320 -3.74 13.78 -4.04
C ALA A 320 -3.65 15.13 -4.74
N PHE A 321 -2.76 16.00 -4.29
CA PHE A 321 -2.59 17.34 -4.81
C PHE A 321 -1.11 17.67 -5.01
N ALA A 322 -0.77 18.18 -6.19
CA ALA A 322 0.54 18.73 -6.48
C ALA A 322 0.51 20.24 -6.36
N LEU A 323 1.13 20.75 -5.32
CA LEU A 323 1.17 22.18 -4.99
C LEU A 323 2.14 22.90 -5.95
N THR A 324 1.64 23.94 -6.63
CA THR A 324 2.46 24.77 -7.54
C THR A 324 2.76 26.15 -6.97
N GLY A 325 1.86 26.69 -6.13
CA GLY A 325 2.02 27.96 -5.46
C GLY A 325 1.08 28.10 -4.28
N TYR A 326 1.29 29.09 -3.45
CA TYR A 326 0.41 29.38 -2.30
C TYR A 326 0.53 30.83 -1.85
N ASN A 327 -0.53 31.31 -1.24
CA ASN A 327 -0.60 32.64 -0.63
C ASN A 327 -1.36 32.55 0.69
N PHE A 328 -0.63 32.61 1.81
CA PHE A 328 -1.19 32.65 3.17
C PHE A 328 -0.88 33.99 3.84
N GLY A 329 -0.96 35.06 3.06
CA GLY A 329 -0.67 36.42 3.47
C GLY A 329 0.83 36.76 3.39
N LYS A 330 1.17 37.96 3.85
CA LYS A 330 2.50 38.58 3.60
C LYS A 330 3.72 37.80 4.11
N GLN A 331 3.53 36.88 5.05
CA GLN A 331 4.66 36.16 5.67
C GLN A 331 4.96 34.81 5.04
N PHE A 332 3.97 34.24 4.35
CA PHE A 332 4.11 32.92 3.74
C PHE A 332 3.39 32.87 2.41
N GLN A 333 4.11 33.21 1.37
CA GLN A 333 3.62 33.21 0.00
C GLN A 333 4.71 32.81 -0.97
N VAL A 334 4.34 32.01 -1.97
CA VAL A 334 5.21 31.60 -3.07
C VAL A 334 4.43 31.69 -4.37
N ALA A 335 5.00 32.40 -5.36
CA ALA A 335 4.39 32.49 -6.67
C ALA A 335 4.20 31.09 -7.27
N ASP A 336 3.09 30.92 -7.96
CA ASP A 336 2.82 29.71 -8.70
C ASP A 336 3.90 29.53 -9.76
N ARG A 337 4.55 28.39 -9.74
CA ARG A 337 5.70 28.09 -10.62
C ARG A 337 5.34 27.96 -12.09
N ILE A 338 4.06 27.76 -12.40
CA ILE A 338 3.55 27.64 -13.77
C ILE A 338 3.21 29.00 -14.34
N THR A 339 2.45 29.79 -13.59
CA THR A 339 1.97 31.10 -14.02
C THR A 339 2.97 32.23 -13.72
N GLY A 340 3.88 32.00 -12.78
CA GLY A 340 4.80 33.03 -12.27
C GLY A 340 4.11 34.11 -11.41
N GLN A 341 2.81 33.95 -11.12
CA GLN A 341 2.00 34.90 -10.38
C GLN A 341 1.71 34.37 -8.99
N LEU A 342 1.44 35.25 -8.02
CA LEU A 342 0.91 34.79 -6.75
C LEU A 342 -0.53 34.29 -6.96
N PRO A 343 -0.86 33.10 -6.40
CA PRO A 343 -2.23 32.62 -6.44
C PRO A 343 -3.18 33.63 -5.78
N CYS A 344 -4.46 33.62 -6.21
CA CYS A 344 -5.54 34.53 -5.75
C CYS A 344 -5.24 36.01 -5.81
N GLY A 345 -4.32 36.43 -6.64
CA GLY A 345 -4.06 37.80 -7.08
C GLY A 345 -4.15 38.88 -6.04
N GLY A 346 -3.12 39.13 -5.26
CA GLY A 346 -3.12 40.36 -4.48
C GLY A 346 -2.27 40.33 -3.22
N ASN A 347 -1.76 41.51 -2.88
CA ASN A 347 -1.05 41.83 -1.61
C ASN A 347 -1.98 41.96 -0.41
N GLY A 348 -3.20 41.39 -0.46
CA GLY A 348 -4.17 41.44 0.60
C GLY A 348 -3.72 40.64 1.83
N LYS A 349 -3.95 41.20 3.03
CA LYS A 349 -3.62 40.49 4.29
C LYS A 349 -4.57 39.34 4.59
N ASP A 350 -5.62 39.22 3.83
CA ASP A 350 -6.80 38.47 4.20
C ASP A 350 -7.20 37.41 3.16
N VAL A 351 -6.49 37.32 2.02
CA VAL A 351 -6.72 36.29 1.03
C VAL A 351 -5.76 35.12 1.30
N THR A 352 -6.29 33.94 1.44
CA THR A 352 -5.51 32.71 1.62
C THR A 352 -5.94 31.66 0.61
N CYS A 353 -4.99 31.14 -0.16
CA CYS A 353 -5.25 30.15 -1.19
C CYS A 353 -4.03 29.30 -1.51
N ILE A 354 -4.27 28.21 -2.22
CA ILE A 354 -3.24 27.40 -2.87
C ILE A 354 -3.53 27.33 -4.36
N SER A 355 -2.48 27.04 -5.16
CA SER A 355 -2.62 26.66 -6.56
C SER A 355 -1.95 25.32 -6.82
N GLY A 356 -2.48 24.55 -7.75
CA GLY A 356 -1.93 23.24 -8.08
C GLY A 356 -2.87 22.38 -8.91
N TYR A 357 -2.62 21.07 -8.83
CA TYR A 357 -3.37 20.09 -9.59
C TYR A 357 -3.80 18.93 -8.73
N PHE A 358 -5.04 18.47 -8.90
CA PHE A 358 -5.47 17.16 -8.40
C PHE A 358 -4.96 16.06 -9.31
N LEU A 359 -4.56 14.95 -8.69
CA LEU A 359 -4.00 13.79 -9.38
C LEU A 359 -4.67 12.50 -8.92
N GLN A 360 -4.48 11.45 -9.71
CA GLN A 360 -4.64 10.10 -9.22
C GLN A 360 -3.34 9.66 -8.54
N GLY A 361 -3.44 8.95 -7.40
CA GLY A 361 -2.25 8.54 -6.65
C GLY A 361 -2.50 7.32 -5.79
N LEU A 362 -1.39 6.70 -5.40
CA LEU A 362 -1.38 5.60 -4.45
C LEU A 362 -0.75 6.08 -3.14
N ILE A 363 -1.43 5.86 -2.03
CA ILE A 363 -0.87 6.11 -0.71
C ILE A 363 -0.38 4.81 -0.07
N PRO A 364 0.64 4.89 0.80
CA PRO A 364 1.10 3.73 1.56
C PRO A 364 -0.05 3.08 2.36
N ALA A 365 -0.10 1.76 2.38
CA ALA A 365 -1.11 1.00 3.12
C ALA A 365 -1.00 1.19 4.65
N SER A 366 0.18 1.59 5.15
CA SER A 366 0.41 1.84 6.57
C SER A 366 -0.48 2.96 7.08
N GLY A 367 -1.34 2.67 8.05
CA GLY A 367 -2.27 3.63 8.65
C GLY A 367 -3.50 3.97 7.81
N ALA A 368 -3.69 3.33 6.66
CA ALA A 368 -4.86 3.53 5.82
C ALA A 368 -5.90 2.41 5.97
N SER A 369 -7.17 2.77 6.03
CA SER A 369 -8.32 1.85 6.00
C SER A 369 -9.09 2.03 4.70
N LEU A 370 -9.52 0.92 4.10
CA LEU A 370 -10.30 0.92 2.86
C LEU A 370 -11.80 1.20 3.11
N GLY A 371 -12.50 1.61 2.06
CA GLY A 371 -13.95 1.84 2.08
C GLY A 371 -14.35 3.32 2.05
N GLY A 372 -13.42 4.23 1.77
CA GLY A 372 -13.68 5.65 1.57
C GLY A 372 -14.28 5.99 0.22
N THR A 373 -14.63 7.26 0.05
CA THR A 373 -15.01 7.82 -1.26
C THR A 373 -13.77 7.95 -2.14
N ASN A 374 -13.87 7.52 -3.38
CA ASN A 374 -12.79 7.66 -4.34
C ASN A 374 -12.65 9.12 -4.81
N LEU A 375 -11.65 9.80 -4.30
CA LEU A 375 -11.28 11.16 -4.71
C LEU A 375 -9.96 11.18 -5.51
N GLY A 376 -9.67 10.09 -6.21
CA GLY A 376 -8.44 9.92 -7.00
C GLY A 376 -7.32 9.19 -6.25
N VAL A 377 -7.48 8.93 -4.95
CA VAL A 377 -6.47 8.23 -4.14
C VAL A 377 -6.89 6.79 -3.90
N GLN A 378 -5.94 5.88 -4.08
CA GLN A 378 -6.13 4.46 -3.84
C GLN A 378 -5.08 3.93 -2.85
N VAL A 379 -5.43 2.87 -2.16
CA VAL A 379 -4.53 2.05 -1.33
C VAL A 379 -4.52 0.65 -1.90
N ILE A 380 -3.36 0.03 -1.89
CA ILE A 380 -3.20 -1.38 -2.23
C ILE A 380 -2.50 -2.07 -1.06
N LYS A 381 -3.00 -3.21 -0.64
CA LYS A 381 -2.37 -4.01 0.41
C LYS A 381 -2.54 -5.51 0.16
N LEU A 382 -1.56 -6.29 0.61
CA LEU A 382 -1.68 -7.74 0.72
C LEU A 382 -2.59 -8.08 1.91
N THR A 383 -3.42 -9.12 1.76
CA THR A 383 -4.39 -9.55 2.78
C THR A 383 -4.28 -11.04 3.12
N GLY A 384 -3.52 -11.82 2.36
CA GLY A 384 -3.31 -13.24 2.58
C GLY A 384 -2.23 -13.83 1.73
#